data_71b2757c1e6087e34974338c5a36a376
#
_entry.id   71b2757c1e6087e34974338c5a36a376
#
_cell.length_a   1.000
_cell.length_b   1.000
_cell.length_c   1.000
_cell.angle_alpha   90.00
_cell.angle_beta   90.00
_cell.angle_gamma   90.00
#
_symmetry.space_group_name_H-M   'P 1'
#
loop_
_entity.id
_entity.type
_entity.pdbx_description
1 polymer ?
#
loop_
_entity_poly.entity_id
_entity_poly.type
_entity_poly.pdbx_seq_one_letter_code
_entity_poly.pdbx_strand_id
1 'polypeptide(L)'
;MNISQQFAPPFKLIAPYFIIGVLTLTITTFLLFDIDISSAHSLNNSTLSWVHLFLLGFVMMIIFGAMAQLVPVVLEVGHFAVDLYYIIYPLLFVGTLLMAFGFYYYPAILPYGGVIAFIAFFVFLLETFLTIIKVKKFNFVITSVLIANIFLFFGLIVGIVLALGYSGAIDIQVYQILKAHVYLVLIGFVCITIMGMSLVLLPMFWLSHSFS
;
A
#
# COMPACT_ATOMS: atom_id res chain seq x y z
N MET A 1 -28.75 5.00 1.66
CA MET A 1 -27.46 4.80 2.35
C MET A 1 -27.19 6.09 3.11
N ASN A 2 -27.37 6.13 4.44
CA ASN A 2 -26.94 7.27 5.24
C ASN A 2 -25.43 7.15 5.41
N ILE A 3 -24.68 7.90 4.61
CA ILE A 3 -23.25 8.03 4.79
C ILE A 3 -23.08 8.72 6.13
N SER A 4 -22.62 7.98 7.13
CA SER A 4 -22.44 8.49 8.47
C SER A 4 -21.27 9.47 8.48
N GLN A 5 -21.53 10.76 8.29
CA GLN A 5 -20.52 11.83 8.44
C GLN A 5 -19.85 11.78 9.83
N GLN A 6 -20.48 11.12 10.78
CA GLN A 6 -20.00 10.96 12.15
C GLN A 6 -18.67 10.20 12.24
N PHE A 7 -18.34 9.36 11.26
CA PHE A 7 -17.10 8.55 11.22
C PHE A 7 -16.07 9.08 10.24
N ALA A 8 -16.35 10.17 9.53
CA ALA A 8 -15.43 10.73 8.56
C ALA A 8 -14.16 11.25 9.27
N PRO A 9 -12.97 10.80 8.86
CA PRO A 9 -11.72 11.31 9.43
C PRO A 9 -11.51 12.79 9.05
N PRO A 10 -10.78 13.56 9.88
CA PRO A 10 -10.55 14.97 9.58
C PRO A 10 -9.67 15.15 8.33
N PHE A 11 -9.96 16.18 7.54
CA PHE A 11 -9.22 16.47 6.31
C PHE A 11 -7.69 16.56 6.51
N LYS A 12 -7.22 17.14 7.64
CA LYS A 12 -5.78 17.23 7.94
C LYS A 12 -5.10 15.86 8.09
N LEU A 13 -5.83 14.80 8.39
CA LEU A 13 -5.28 13.44 8.46
C LEU A 13 -5.09 12.86 7.05
N ILE A 14 -5.98 13.15 6.13
CA ILE A 14 -6.03 12.55 4.80
C ILE A 14 -5.18 13.32 3.80
N ALA A 15 -5.19 14.65 3.87
CA ALA A 15 -4.52 15.53 2.91
C ALA A 15 -3.04 15.19 2.69
N PRO A 16 -2.21 14.86 3.71
CA PRO A 16 -0.81 14.49 3.51
C PRO A 16 -0.63 13.30 2.58
N TYR A 17 -1.50 12.29 2.65
CA TYR A 17 -1.41 11.11 1.78
C TYR A 17 -1.56 11.48 0.31
N PHE A 18 -2.57 12.28 -0.02
CA PHE A 18 -2.83 12.70 -1.39
C PHE A 18 -1.75 13.68 -1.89
N ILE A 19 -1.31 14.62 -1.06
CA ILE A 19 -0.26 15.59 -1.42
C ILE A 19 1.04 14.86 -1.72
N ILE A 20 1.51 13.99 -0.80
CA ILE A 20 2.74 13.23 -0.98
C ILE A 20 2.60 12.28 -2.18
N GLY A 21 1.46 11.62 -2.32
CA GLY A 21 1.19 10.74 -3.46
C GLY A 21 1.33 11.46 -4.80
N VAL A 22 0.68 12.60 -4.98
CA VAL A 22 0.75 13.39 -6.22
C VAL A 22 2.16 13.93 -6.47
N LEU A 23 2.84 14.43 -5.43
CA LEU A 23 4.22 14.89 -5.56
C LEU A 23 5.15 13.75 -5.99
N THR A 24 5.00 12.57 -5.39
CA THR A 24 5.81 11.41 -5.77
C THR A 24 5.49 10.93 -7.19
N LEU A 25 4.21 10.93 -7.61
CA LEU A 25 3.83 10.64 -8.99
C LEU A 25 4.55 11.60 -9.96
N THR A 26 4.54 12.89 -9.66
CA THR A 26 5.21 13.91 -10.48
C THR A 26 6.71 13.61 -10.58
N ILE A 27 7.37 13.34 -9.46
CA ILE A 27 8.81 12.98 -9.44
C ILE A 27 9.08 11.72 -10.27
N THR A 28 8.30 10.66 -10.06
CA THR A 28 8.48 9.40 -10.80
C THR A 28 8.24 9.53 -12.29
N THR A 29 7.37 10.45 -12.70
CA THR A 29 7.17 10.75 -14.12
C THR A 29 8.42 11.36 -14.77
N PHE A 30 9.13 12.25 -14.07
CA PHE A 30 10.40 12.79 -14.58
C PHE A 30 11.51 11.74 -14.54
N LEU A 31 11.55 10.87 -13.53
CA LEU A 31 12.56 9.79 -13.46
C LEU A 31 12.40 8.73 -14.55
N LEU A 32 11.26 8.66 -15.25
CA LEU A 32 11.09 7.77 -16.42
C LEU A 32 12.09 8.07 -17.54
N PHE A 33 12.56 9.31 -17.67
CA PHE A 33 13.55 9.68 -18.68
C PHE A 33 14.94 9.10 -18.41
N ASP A 34 15.23 8.70 -17.15
CA ASP A 34 16.49 8.09 -16.74
C ASP A 34 16.47 6.56 -16.79
N ILE A 35 15.32 5.94 -17.10
CA ILE A 35 15.18 4.50 -17.18
C ILE A 35 15.56 4.01 -18.57
N ASP A 36 16.58 3.17 -18.64
CA ASP A 36 16.90 2.45 -19.87
C ASP A 36 15.95 1.28 -20.10
N ILE A 37 14.98 1.48 -21.01
CA ILE A 37 13.97 0.48 -21.36
C ILE A 37 14.62 -0.79 -21.95
N SER A 38 15.77 -0.70 -22.59
CA SER A 38 16.49 -1.86 -23.16
C SER A 38 16.98 -2.81 -22.07
N SER A 39 17.27 -2.28 -20.88
CA SER A 39 17.71 -3.03 -19.70
C SER A 39 16.56 -3.43 -18.74
N ALA A 40 15.32 -3.10 -19.07
CA ALA A 40 14.14 -3.38 -18.23
C ALA A 40 13.88 -4.89 -18.00
N HIS A 41 14.46 -5.75 -18.83
CA HIS A 41 14.42 -7.21 -18.64
C HIS A 41 15.35 -7.71 -17.53
N SER A 42 16.32 -6.91 -17.11
CA SER A 42 17.16 -7.19 -15.95
C SER A 42 16.62 -6.47 -14.71
N LEU A 43 16.90 -7.02 -13.52
CA LEU A 43 16.62 -6.35 -12.24
C LEU A 43 17.55 -5.13 -12.07
N ASN A 44 17.36 -4.11 -12.92
CA ASN A 44 18.16 -2.91 -12.89
C ASN A 44 17.82 -2.08 -11.65
N ASN A 45 18.84 -1.56 -10.98
CA ASN A 45 18.72 -0.75 -9.77
C ASN A 45 17.82 0.48 -9.95
N SER A 46 17.93 1.18 -11.09
CA SER A 46 17.10 2.35 -11.39
C SER A 46 15.63 1.96 -11.56
N THR A 47 15.35 0.84 -12.23
CA THR A 47 13.97 0.33 -12.39
C THR A 47 13.38 -0.09 -11.05
N LEU A 48 14.12 -0.79 -10.19
CA LEU A 48 13.65 -1.19 -8.86
C LEU A 48 13.40 0.03 -7.97
N SER A 49 14.29 1.01 -8.00
CA SER A 49 14.11 2.29 -7.29
C SER A 49 12.85 3.00 -7.75
N TRP A 50 12.66 3.14 -9.07
CA TRP A 50 11.50 3.78 -9.67
C TRP A 50 10.20 3.06 -9.30
N VAL A 51 10.16 1.72 -9.43
CA VAL A 51 8.97 0.91 -9.10
C VAL A 51 8.56 1.11 -7.64
N HIS A 52 9.52 1.14 -6.70
CA HIS A 52 9.18 1.34 -5.29
C HIS A 52 8.75 2.78 -5.00
N LEU A 53 9.38 3.80 -5.61
CA LEU A 53 8.89 5.17 -5.52
C LEU A 53 7.46 5.30 -6.04
N PHE A 54 7.18 4.73 -7.21
CA PHE A 54 5.85 4.78 -7.81
C PHE A 54 4.83 4.00 -6.98
N LEU A 55 5.12 2.75 -6.61
CA LEU A 55 4.15 1.91 -5.90
C LEU A 55 3.96 2.34 -4.44
N LEU A 56 5.03 2.59 -3.69
CA LEU A 56 4.91 2.94 -2.28
C LEU A 56 4.64 4.44 -2.09
N GLY A 57 5.33 5.30 -2.84
CA GLY A 57 5.23 6.74 -2.69
C GLY A 57 3.97 7.34 -3.33
N PHE A 58 3.43 6.74 -4.39
CA PHE A 58 2.17 7.17 -5.01
C PHE A 58 1.03 6.20 -4.74
N VAL A 59 1.07 4.98 -5.30
CA VAL A 59 -0.10 4.08 -5.27
C VAL A 59 -0.52 3.76 -3.84
N MET A 60 0.42 3.39 -2.97
CA MET A 60 0.09 3.05 -1.58
C MET A 60 -0.32 4.26 -0.74
N MET A 61 0.27 5.44 -0.98
CA MET A 61 -0.18 6.68 -0.36
C MET A 61 -1.64 6.96 -0.70
N ILE A 62 -2.01 6.87 -1.98
CA ILE A 62 -3.40 7.09 -2.41
C ILE A 62 -4.33 6.02 -1.80
N ILE A 63 -3.94 4.75 -1.82
CA ILE A 63 -4.76 3.66 -1.24
C ILE A 63 -4.98 3.91 0.26
N PHE A 64 -3.95 4.22 1.03
CA PHE A 64 -4.10 4.41 2.48
C PHE A 64 -4.92 5.66 2.82
N GLY A 65 -4.71 6.77 2.09
CA GLY A 65 -5.55 7.96 2.25
C GLY A 65 -7.01 7.70 1.88
N ALA A 66 -7.26 6.95 0.82
CA ALA A 66 -8.60 6.53 0.43
C ALA A 66 -9.22 5.57 1.45
N MET A 67 -8.48 4.56 1.93
CA MET A 67 -8.97 3.60 2.93
C MET A 67 -9.33 4.27 4.24
N ALA A 68 -8.59 5.30 4.68
CA ALA A 68 -8.97 6.10 5.84
C ALA A 68 -10.37 6.71 5.72
N GLN A 69 -10.80 7.08 4.50
CA GLN A 69 -12.16 7.60 4.26
C GLN A 69 -13.18 6.49 4.01
N LEU A 70 -12.81 5.47 3.23
CA LEU A 70 -13.76 4.50 2.69
C LEU A 70 -14.07 3.37 3.67
N VAL A 71 -13.11 2.99 4.52
CA VAL A 71 -13.34 1.92 5.50
C VAL A 71 -14.57 2.18 6.37
N PRO A 72 -14.76 3.35 7.00
CA PRO A 72 -15.96 3.60 7.79
C PRO A 72 -17.26 3.55 6.98
N VAL A 73 -17.21 3.96 5.71
CA VAL A 73 -18.38 3.97 4.81
C VAL A 73 -18.75 2.56 4.40
N VAL A 74 -17.74 1.76 4.01
CA VAL A 74 -17.95 0.40 3.46
C VAL A 74 -18.27 -0.62 4.56
N LEU A 75 -17.63 -0.49 5.71
CA LEU A 75 -17.82 -1.39 6.85
C LEU A 75 -18.98 -0.96 7.76
N GLU A 76 -19.51 0.25 7.59
CA GLU A 76 -20.56 0.85 8.44
C GLU A 76 -20.17 0.90 9.93
N VAL A 77 -18.86 0.99 10.22
CA VAL A 77 -18.30 1.09 11.57
C VAL A 77 -17.18 2.13 11.60
N GLY A 78 -17.02 2.83 12.73
CA GLY A 78 -15.90 3.74 12.92
C GLY A 78 -14.56 2.99 13.03
N HIS A 79 -13.49 3.63 12.61
CA HIS A 79 -12.12 3.13 12.78
C HIS A 79 -11.85 2.65 14.21
N PHE A 80 -10.97 1.66 14.37
CA PHE A 80 -10.47 1.27 15.69
C PHE A 80 -9.70 2.43 16.33
N ALA A 81 -8.72 2.97 15.60
CA ALA A 81 -7.91 4.10 16.04
C ALA A 81 -7.47 4.94 14.83
N VAL A 82 -8.34 5.86 14.40
CA VAL A 82 -8.10 6.71 13.21
C VAL A 82 -6.77 7.50 13.30
N ASP A 83 -6.34 7.85 14.50
CA ASP A 83 -5.11 8.62 14.74
C ASP A 83 -3.84 7.85 14.32
N LEU A 84 -3.90 6.51 14.19
CA LEU A 84 -2.77 5.73 13.68
C LEU A 84 -2.39 6.14 12.25
N TYR A 85 -3.33 6.68 11.47
CA TYR A 85 -3.02 7.18 10.13
C TYR A 85 -2.04 8.38 10.14
N TYR A 86 -1.94 9.15 11.24
CA TYR A 86 -0.91 10.20 11.37
C TYR A 86 0.51 9.62 11.43
N ILE A 87 0.68 8.37 11.84
CA ILE A 87 1.97 7.69 11.95
C ILE A 87 2.32 6.96 10.65
N ILE A 88 1.31 6.44 9.94
CA ILE A 88 1.51 5.61 8.75
C ILE A 88 2.19 6.41 7.62
N TYR A 89 1.70 7.62 7.27
CA TYR A 89 2.21 8.33 6.10
C TYR A 89 3.69 8.75 6.24
N PRO A 90 4.18 9.28 7.39
CA PRO A 90 5.58 9.65 7.50
C PRO A 90 6.50 8.42 7.50
N LEU A 91 6.11 7.33 8.16
CA LEU A 91 6.88 6.08 8.12
C LEU A 91 6.94 5.50 6.71
N LEU A 92 5.80 5.45 6.01
CA LEU A 92 5.77 4.95 4.64
C LEU A 92 6.64 5.82 3.71
N PHE A 93 6.55 7.15 3.85
CA PHE A 93 7.32 8.07 3.04
C PHE A 93 8.84 7.93 3.27
N VAL A 94 9.27 7.93 4.54
CA VAL A 94 10.69 7.75 4.90
C VAL A 94 11.19 6.38 4.45
N GLY A 95 10.44 5.31 4.72
CA GLY A 95 10.79 3.96 4.27
C GLY A 95 10.95 3.87 2.75
N THR A 96 10.03 4.49 1.99
CA THR A 96 10.08 4.55 0.53
C THR A 96 11.32 5.28 0.02
N LEU A 97 11.67 6.44 0.60
CA LEU A 97 12.86 7.18 0.20
C LEU A 97 14.15 6.41 0.49
N LEU A 98 14.25 5.76 1.67
CA LEU A 98 15.40 4.93 2.01
C LEU A 98 15.53 3.71 1.08
N MET A 99 14.41 3.08 0.73
CA MET A 99 14.43 1.98 -0.24
C MET A 99 14.85 2.45 -1.63
N ALA A 100 14.31 3.56 -2.12
CA ALA A 100 14.66 4.11 -3.41
C ALA A 100 16.16 4.46 -3.48
N PHE A 101 16.68 5.13 -2.44
CA PHE A 101 18.09 5.43 -2.31
C PHE A 101 18.94 4.14 -2.22
N GLY A 102 18.49 3.15 -1.46
CA GLY A 102 19.14 1.87 -1.30
C GLY A 102 19.29 1.11 -2.61
N PHE A 103 18.23 1.04 -3.43
CA PHE A 103 18.30 0.41 -4.75
C PHE A 103 19.26 1.14 -5.68
N TYR A 104 19.24 2.47 -5.67
CA TYR A 104 19.99 3.26 -6.64
C TYR A 104 21.47 3.39 -6.29
N TYR A 105 21.80 3.64 -5.00
CA TYR A 105 23.16 4.02 -4.58
C TYR A 105 23.80 3.05 -3.58
N TYR A 106 23.04 2.56 -2.59
CA TYR A 106 23.63 1.86 -1.45
C TYR A 106 22.76 0.70 -0.92
N PRO A 107 22.87 -0.50 -1.52
CA PRO A 107 22.00 -1.64 -1.18
C PRO A 107 21.94 -2.02 0.31
N ALA A 108 22.99 -1.77 1.09
CA ALA A 108 23.00 -2.05 2.53
C ALA A 108 21.93 -1.27 3.34
N ILE A 109 21.35 -0.19 2.78
CA ILE A 109 20.26 0.57 3.41
C ILE A 109 18.89 -0.09 3.17
N LEU A 110 18.73 -0.94 2.18
CA LEU A 110 17.43 -1.56 1.83
C LEU A 110 16.70 -2.22 2.99
N PRO A 111 17.36 -3.05 3.84
CA PRO A 111 16.68 -3.68 4.97
C PRO A 111 16.10 -2.65 5.95
N TYR A 112 16.78 -1.53 6.18
CA TYR A 112 16.30 -0.48 7.09
C TYR A 112 15.09 0.25 6.51
N GLY A 113 15.16 0.65 5.24
CA GLY A 113 14.01 1.23 4.54
C GLY A 113 12.82 0.28 4.49
N GLY A 114 13.09 -1.00 4.20
CA GLY A 114 12.09 -2.07 4.20
C GLY A 114 11.43 -2.27 5.56
N VAL A 115 12.18 -2.26 6.66
CA VAL A 115 11.63 -2.40 8.02
C VAL A 115 10.76 -1.19 8.39
N ILE A 116 11.19 0.03 8.06
CA ILE A 116 10.39 1.24 8.32
C ILE A 116 9.08 1.19 7.53
N ALA A 117 9.13 0.84 6.24
CA ALA A 117 7.94 0.65 5.43
C ALA A 117 7.06 -0.49 5.99
N PHE A 118 7.65 -1.62 6.40
CA PHE A 118 6.95 -2.73 7.04
C PHE A 118 6.18 -2.27 8.27
N ILE A 119 6.76 -1.44 9.13
CA ILE A 119 6.08 -0.91 10.32
C ILE A 119 4.86 -0.08 9.91
N ALA A 120 4.98 0.80 8.90
CA ALA A 120 3.85 1.57 8.40
C ALA A 120 2.70 0.67 7.91
N PHE A 121 3.01 -0.33 7.11
CA PHE A 121 2.05 -1.31 6.61
C PHE A 121 1.45 -2.15 7.73
N PHE A 122 2.26 -2.57 8.70
CA PHE A 122 1.80 -3.38 9.83
C PHE A 122 0.81 -2.60 10.71
N VAL A 123 1.06 -1.31 10.95
CA VAL A 123 0.12 -0.43 11.66
C VAL A 123 -1.20 -0.33 10.88
N PHE A 124 -1.15 -0.18 9.55
CA PHE A 124 -2.34 -0.19 8.70
C PHE A 124 -3.10 -1.52 8.77
N LEU A 125 -2.40 -2.65 8.66
CA LEU A 125 -3.00 -3.99 8.77
C LEU A 125 -3.69 -4.19 10.11
N LEU A 126 -3.02 -3.82 11.20
CA LEU A 126 -3.55 -3.96 12.55
C LEU A 126 -4.80 -3.09 12.74
N GLU A 127 -4.75 -1.82 12.31
CA GLU A 127 -5.88 -0.90 12.38
C GLU A 127 -7.09 -1.43 11.59
N THR A 128 -6.87 -1.84 10.34
CA THR A 128 -7.92 -2.38 9.47
C THR A 128 -8.51 -3.67 10.06
N PHE A 129 -7.68 -4.58 10.55
CA PHE A 129 -8.13 -5.83 11.17
C PHE A 129 -8.98 -5.58 12.42
N LEU A 130 -8.51 -4.70 13.33
CA LEU A 130 -9.25 -4.34 14.55
C LEU A 130 -10.54 -3.57 14.23
N THR A 131 -10.59 -2.85 13.10
CA THR A 131 -11.82 -2.22 12.61
C THR A 131 -12.81 -3.27 12.08
N ILE A 132 -12.33 -4.26 11.31
CA ILE A 132 -13.15 -5.36 10.78
C ILE A 132 -13.80 -6.19 11.91
N ILE A 133 -13.11 -6.41 13.02
CA ILE A 133 -13.65 -7.16 14.17
C ILE A 133 -14.94 -6.50 14.74
N LYS A 134 -15.12 -5.19 14.58
CA LYS A 134 -16.32 -4.48 15.02
C LYS A 134 -17.54 -4.75 14.14
N VAL A 135 -17.35 -5.32 12.95
CA VAL A 135 -18.42 -5.55 11.98
C VAL A 135 -19.32 -6.71 12.43
N LYS A 136 -20.63 -6.48 12.46
CA LYS A 136 -21.62 -7.48 12.90
C LYS A 136 -22.00 -8.49 11.82
N LYS A 137 -21.97 -8.06 10.54
CA LYS A 137 -22.35 -8.89 9.41
C LYS A 137 -21.30 -8.82 8.31
N PHE A 138 -20.72 -9.95 7.99
CA PHE A 138 -19.76 -10.06 6.90
C PHE A 138 -20.49 -10.08 5.55
N ASN A 139 -19.95 -9.37 4.58
CA ASN A 139 -20.36 -9.39 3.19
C ASN A 139 -19.14 -9.67 2.29
N PHE A 140 -19.37 -9.80 1.00
CA PHE A 140 -18.31 -10.10 0.04
C PHE A 140 -17.20 -9.03 0.04
N VAL A 141 -17.55 -7.76 0.18
CA VAL A 141 -16.57 -6.65 0.18
C VAL A 141 -15.66 -6.71 1.41
N ILE A 142 -16.23 -6.93 2.59
CA ILE A 142 -15.47 -7.08 3.84
C ILE A 142 -14.53 -8.28 3.75
N THR A 143 -15.02 -9.40 3.21
CA THR A 143 -14.20 -10.60 2.98
C THR A 143 -13.07 -10.31 2.00
N SER A 144 -13.31 -9.57 0.93
CA SER A 144 -12.29 -9.17 -0.04
C SER A 144 -11.20 -8.31 0.61
N VAL A 145 -11.57 -7.32 1.43
CA VAL A 145 -10.63 -6.48 2.18
C VAL A 145 -9.79 -7.33 3.13
N LEU A 146 -10.40 -8.27 3.85
CA LEU A 146 -9.69 -9.17 4.76
C LEU A 146 -8.67 -10.04 4.01
N ILE A 147 -9.08 -10.66 2.90
CA ILE A 147 -8.20 -11.48 2.06
C ILE A 147 -7.06 -10.65 1.51
N ALA A 148 -7.34 -9.44 1.01
CA ALA A 148 -6.30 -8.53 0.51
C ALA A 148 -5.26 -8.21 1.60
N ASN A 149 -5.69 -7.95 2.83
CA ASN A 149 -4.80 -7.68 3.95
C ASN A 149 -3.93 -8.91 4.32
N ILE A 150 -4.47 -10.13 4.21
CA ILE A 150 -3.69 -11.36 4.41
C ILE A 150 -2.59 -11.46 3.33
N PHE A 151 -2.91 -11.21 2.06
CA PHE A 151 -1.92 -11.19 0.99
C PHE A 151 -0.85 -10.12 1.21
N LEU A 152 -1.26 -8.92 1.65
CA LEU A 152 -0.32 -7.85 2.00
C LEU A 152 0.65 -8.30 3.08
N PHE A 153 0.16 -8.89 4.17
CA PHE A 153 1.01 -9.36 5.27
C PHE A 153 2.11 -10.33 4.80
N PHE A 154 1.74 -11.36 4.03
CA PHE A 154 2.73 -12.28 3.48
C PHE A 154 3.64 -11.60 2.45
N GLY A 155 3.12 -10.72 1.63
CA GLY A 155 3.90 -9.92 0.69
C GLY A 155 4.96 -9.07 1.37
N LEU A 156 4.66 -8.47 2.52
CA LEU A 156 5.61 -7.68 3.31
C LEU A 156 6.74 -8.54 3.88
N ILE A 157 6.42 -9.74 4.41
CA ILE A 157 7.44 -10.68 4.91
C ILE A 157 8.40 -11.05 3.77
N VAL A 158 7.86 -11.41 2.62
CA VAL A 158 8.67 -11.73 1.42
C VAL A 158 9.49 -10.53 0.97
N GLY A 159 8.93 -9.30 1.07
CA GLY A 159 9.64 -8.07 0.76
C GLY A 159 10.86 -7.82 1.66
N ILE A 160 10.76 -8.10 2.96
CA ILE A 160 11.91 -8.00 3.88
C ILE A 160 12.99 -9.03 3.51
N VAL A 161 12.59 -10.28 3.22
CA VAL A 161 13.53 -11.33 2.78
C VAL A 161 14.26 -10.90 1.51
N LEU A 162 13.53 -10.30 0.54
CA LEU A 162 14.12 -9.76 -0.68
C LEU A 162 15.10 -8.60 -0.42
N ALA A 163 14.75 -7.69 0.49
CA ALA A 163 15.62 -6.57 0.87
C ALA A 163 16.93 -7.06 1.50
N LEU A 164 16.87 -8.09 2.35
CA LEU A 164 18.04 -8.75 2.93
C LEU A 164 18.88 -9.47 1.87
N GLY A 165 18.24 -10.19 0.94
CA GLY A 165 18.95 -10.86 -0.15
C GLY A 165 19.59 -9.88 -1.11
N TYR A 166 18.88 -8.82 -1.51
CA TYR A 166 19.39 -7.81 -2.44
C TYR A 166 20.55 -6.99 -1.83
N SER A 167 20.52 -6.75 -0.52
CA SER A 167 21.62 -6.11 0.19
C SER A 167 22.85 -7.00 0.39
N GLY A 168 22.76 -8.29 0.09
CA GLY A 168 23.82 -9.28 0.34
C GLY A 168 23.92 -9.76 1.79
N ALA A 169 22.94 -9.41 2.66
CA ALA A 169 22.93 -9.85 4.06
C ALA A 169 22.61 -11.35 4.20
N ILE A 170 21.87 -11.93 3.25
CA ILE A 170 21.57 -13.36 3.17
C ILE A 170 21.73 -13.84 1.72
N ASP A 171 22.12 -15.10 1.55
CA ASP A 171 22.22 -15.72 0.23
C ASP A 171 20.88 -16.35 -0.17
N ILE A 172 20.19 -15.77 -1.16
CA ILE A 172 18.92 -16.25 -1.69
C ILE A 172 18.82 -16.06 -3.20
N GLN A 173 17.97 -16.85 -3.84
CA GLN A 173 17.65 -16.66 -5.26
C GLN A 173 16.60 -15.55 -5.44
N VAL A 174 17.03 -14.30 -5.38
CA VAL A 174 16.16 -13.10 -5.41
C VAL A 174 15.12 -13.16 -6.53
N TYR A 175 15.49 -13.58 -7.73
CA TYR A 175 14.59 -13.60 -8.88
C TYR A 175 13.38 -14.54 -8.72
N GLN A 176 13.56 -15.68 -8.06
CA GLN A 176 12.45 -16.62 -7.83
C GLN A 176 11.48 -16.11 -6.79
N ILE A 177 12.00 -15.52 -5.72
CA ILE A 177 11.22 -14.99 -4.61
C ILE A 177 10.48 -13.70 -5.02
N LEU A 178 11.09 -12.88 -5.90
CA LEU A 178 10.49 -11.65 -6.40
C LEU A 178 9.13 -11.87 -7.06
N LYS A 179 8.96 -12.96 -7.81
CA LYS A 179 7.66 -13.27 -8.43
C LYS A 179 6.56 -13.42 -7.39
N ALA A 180 6.84 -14.14 -6.30
CA ALA A 180 5.88 -14.30 -5.21
C ALA A 180 5.54 -12.95 -4.56
N HIS A 181 6.55 -12.10 -4.30
CA HIS A 181 6.34 -10.75 -3.78
C HIS A 181 5.40 -9.94 -4.67
N VAL A 182 5.68 -9.87 -5.96
CA VAL A 182 4.87 -9.11 -6.92
C VAL A 182 3.42 -9.62 -6.95
N TYR A 183 3.19 -10.94 -7.02
CA TYR A 183 1.84 -11.49 -7.01
C TYR A 183 1.10 -11.21 -5.70
N LEU A 184 1.75 -11.36 -4.56
CA LEU A 184 1.13 -11.11 -3.25
C LEU A 184 0.74 -9.64 -3.08
N VAL A 185 1.63 -8.69 -3.45
CA VAL A 185 1.35 -7.28 -3.22
C VAL A 185 0.49 -6.64 -4.31
N LEU A 186 0.75 -6.91 -5.60
CA LEU A 186 -0.02 -6.26 -6.68
C LEU A 186 -1.34 -6.97 -6.94
N ILE A 187 -1.34 -8.28 -7.12
CA ILE A 187 -2.57 -9.01 -7.41
C ILE A 187 -3.34 -9.27 -6.12
N GLY A 188 -2.69 -9.83 -5.10
CA GLY A 188 -3.31 -10.20 -3.84
C GLY A 188 -3.82 -9.02 -3.03
N PHE A 189 -3.06 -7.93 -2.94
CA PHE A 189 -3.49 -6.76 -2.16
C PHE A 189 -4.11 -5.68 -3.04
N VAL A 190 -3.35 -5.07 -3.96
CA VAL A 190 -3.81 -3.87 -4.68
C VAL A 190 -5.04 -4.18 -5.53
N CYS A 191 -4.98 -5.20 -6.40
CA CYS A 191 -6.11 -5.52 -7.28
C CYS A 191 -7.34 -5.96 -6.50
N ILE A 192 -7.21 -6.85 -5.51
CA ILE A 192 -8.38 -7.31 -4.72
C ILE A 192 -8.98 -6.16 -3.92
N THR A 193 -8.17 -5.27 -3.34
CA THR A 193 -8.68 -4.07 -2.65
C THR A 193 -9.47 -3.17 -3.58
N ILE A 194 -8.92 -2.84 -4.76
CA ILE A 194 -9.60 -1.99 -5.74
C ILE A 194 -10.90 -2.65 -6.21
N MET A 195 -10.87 -3.93 -6.56
CA MET A 195 -12.05 -4.66 -7.01
C MET A 195 -13.11 -4.75 -5.92
N GLY A 196 -12.73 -5.11 -4.70
CA GLY A 196 -13.65 -5.21 -3.56
C GLY A 196 -14.30 -3.86 -3.23
N MET A 197 -13.52 -2.78 -3.14
CA MET A 197 -14.03 -1.46 -2.84
C MET A 197 -14.89 -0.89 -3.97
N SER A 198 -14.57 -1.19 -5.24
CA SER A 198 -15.34 -0.72 -6.38
C SER A 198 -16.78 -1.27 -6.40
N LEU A 199 -17.04 -2.44 -5.83
CA LEU A 199 -18.41 -2.99 -5.71
C LEU A 199 -19.35 -2.12 -4.85
N VAL A 200 -18.80 -1.30 -3.98
CA VAL A 200 -19.59 -0.30 -3.21
C VAL A 200 -19.55 1.06 -3.88
N LEU A 201 -18.37 1.49 -4.34
CA LEU A 201 -18.18 2.84 -4.85
C LEU A 201 -18.87 3.07 -6.19
N LEU A 202 -18.82 2.12 -7.12
CA LEU A 202 -19.44 2.29 -8.45
C LEU A 202 -20.96 2.43 -8.36
N PRO A 203 -21.71 1.57 -7.66
CA PRO A 203 -23.14 1.78 -7.45
C PRO A 203 -23.46 3.10 -6.76
N MET A 204 -22.64 3.51 -5.78
CA MET A 204 -22.81 4.76 -5.08
C MET A 204 -22.69 5.97 -6.02
N PHE A 205 -21.67 6.00 -6.91
CA PHE A 205 -21.47 7.09 -7.86
C PHE A 205 -22.52 7.10 -8.97
N TRP A 206 -23.02 5.95 -9.38
CA TRP A 206 -24.07 5.85 -10.40
C TRP A 206 -25.48 5.95 -9.83
N LEU A 207 -25.63 6.18 -8.52
CA LEU A 207 -26.93 6.20 -7.84
C LEU A 207 -27.79 4.97 -8.13
N SER A 208 -27.14 3.82 -8.38
CA SER A 208 -27.78 2.54 -8.67
C SER A 208 -27.94 1.71 -7.40
N HIS A 209 -28.76 0.64 -7.49
CA HIS A 209 -28.86 -0.30 -6.36
C HIS A 209 -27.51 -1.01 -6.13
N SER A 210 -27.18 -1.23 -4.84
CA SER A 210 -25.99 -2.00 -4.46
C SER A 210 -26.13 -3.45 -4.97
N PHE A 211 -24.99 -4.04 -5.36
CA PHE A 211 -24.93 -5.47 -5.60
C PHE A 211 -25.22 -6.21 -4.29
N SER A 212 -26.20 -7.09 -4.32
CA SER A 212 -26.61 -7.91 -3.17
C SER A 212 -25.71 -9.13 -3.02
#